data_a48b84cd3457360416f81cdd28601629
#
_entry.id   a48b84cd3457360416f81cdd28601629
#
_cell.length_a   1.000
_cell.length_b   1.000
_cell.length_c   1.000
_cell.angle_alpha   90.00
_cell.angle_beta   90.00
_cell.angle_gamma   90.00
#
_symmetry.space_group_name_H-M   'P 1'
#
loop_
_entity.id
_entity.type
_entity.pdbx_description
1 polymer ?
#
loop_
_entity_poly.entity_id
_entity_poly.type
_entity_poly.pdbx_seq_one_letter_code
_entity_poly.pdbx_strand_id
1 'polypeptide(L)'
;RVRVVTPLRAYDDLPLAVRGAFQRDNLAVALAGAELVLGGPLDPGPLRAALRAVRIPGRLEVVAGEPLTVLDGAHNPAGMEAMAASLPGVVGDRRPV
;
A
#
# COMPACT_ATOMS: atom_id res chain seq x y z
N ARG A 1 3.89 -6.57 6.98
CA ARG A 1 4.73 -5.61 7.72
C ARG A 1 5.78 -5.03 6.80
N VAL A 2 6.04 -3.75 6.89
CA VAL A 2 7.05 -3.06 6.07
C VAL A 2 7.97 -2.21 6.93
N ARG A 3 9.20 -2.01 6.43
CA ARG A 3 10.15 -1.04 6.94
C ARG A 3 10.29 0.09 5.93
N VAL A 4 10.27 1.33 6.41
CA VAL A 4 10.50 2.52 5.59
C VAL A 4 11.61 3.35 6.23
N VAL A 5 12.55 3.81 5.43
CA VAL A 5 13.61 4.71 5.86
C VAL A 5 13.42 6.04 5.14
N THR A 6 13.26 7.11 5.91
CA THR A 6 13.27 8.49 5.43
C THR A 6 14.61 9.13 5.80
N PRO A 7 14.93 10.33 5.29
CA PRO A 7 16.11 11.07 5.74
C PRO A 7 16.15 11.37 7.25
N LEU A 8 14.98 11.40 7.90
CA LEU A 8 14.89 11.77 9.32
C LEU A 8 14.83 10.56 10.24
N ARG A 9 14.23 9.42 9.80
CA ARG A 9 14.01 8.26 10.68
C ARG A 9 13.82 6.96 9.91
N ALA A 10 14.17 5.85 10.56
CA ALA A 10 13.72 4.52 10.17
C ALA A 10 12.45 4.15 10.94
N TYR A 11 11.43 3.70 10.21
CA TYR A 11 10.17 3.20 10.74
C TYR A 11 10.08 1.71 10.50
N ASP A 12 10.17 0.95 11.56
CA ASP A 12 10.15 -0.51 11.49
C ASP A 12 8.75 -1.07 11.81
N ASP A 13 8.48 -2.26 11.28
CA ASP A 13 7.30 -3.05 11.58
C ASP A 13 5.97 -2.30 11.35
N LEU A 14 5.86 -1.57 10.24
CA LEU A 14 4.65 -0.83 9.90
C LEU A 14 3.56 -1.75 9.34
N PRO A 15 2.34 -1.73 9.91
CA PRO A 15 1.21 -2.59 9.49
C PRO A 15 0.46 -1.96 8.31
N LEU A 16 0.99 -2.07 7.10
CA LEU A 16 0.32 -1.54 5.92
C LEU A 16 -0.89 -2.39 5.53
N ALA A 17 -2.09 -1.81 5.60
CA ALA A 17 -3.36 -2.50 5.33
C ALA A 17 -3.69 -2.62 3.84
N VAL A 18 -3.14 -1.73 3.00
CA VAL A 18 -3.38 -1.73 1.55
C VAL A 18 -2.52 -2.74 0.83
N ARG A 19 -3.01 -3.27 -0.30
CA ARG A 19 -2.38 -4.33 -1.08
C ARG A 19 -1.58 -3.77 -2.24
N GLY A 20 -0.62 -4.58 -2.71
CA GLY A 20 0.26 -4.26 -3.83
C GLY A 20 1.65 -3.83 -3.39
N ALA A 21 2.68 -4.37 -4.08
CA ALA A 21 4.09 -4.06 -3.77
C ALA A 21 4.38 -2.57 -3.91
N PHE A 22 3.79 -1.90 -4.90
CA PHE A 22 3.91 -0.46 -5.14
C PHE A 22 3.41 0.41 -3.97
N GLN A 23 2.57 -0.12 -3.09
CA GLN A 23 2.11 0.62 -1.91
C GLN A 23 3.21 0.86 -0.87
N ARG A 24 4.29 0.10 -0.92
CA ARG A 24 5.47 0.36 -0.08
C ARG A 24 6.17 1.64 -0.50
N ASP A 25 6.32 1.84 -1.81
CA ASP A 25 6.93 3.05 -2.37
C ASP A 25 6.04 4.26 -2.13
N ASN A 26 4.73 4.12 -2.34
CA ASN A 26 3.75 5.14 -2.01
C ASN A 26 3.81 5.53 -0.52
N LEU A 27 3.93 4.57 0.37
CA LEU A 27 4.08 4.83 1.80
C LEU A 27 5.36 5.60 2.10
N ALA A 28 6.48 5.24 1.48
CA ALA A 28 7.75 5.94 1.69
C ALA A 28 7.66 7.42 1.30
N VAL A 29 7.05 7.70 0.15
CA VAL A 29 6.81 9.08 -0.31
C VAL A 29 5.86 9.82 0.63
N ALA A 30 4.79 9.16 1.07
CA ALA A 30 3.82 9.76 1.98
C ALA A 30 4.43 10.11 3.35
N LEU A 31 5.28 9.24 3.90
CA LEU A 31 5.96 9.50 5.17
C LEU A 31 6.95 10.65 5.04
N ALA A 32 7.76 10.67 3.99
CA ALA A 32 8.69 11.76 3.75
C ALA A 32 7.95 13.12 3.58
N GLY A 33 6.84 13.13 2.85
CA GLY A 33 5.99 14.31 2.70
C GLY A 33 5.38 14.78 4.03
N ALA A 34 4.89 13.85 4.84
CA ALA A 34 4.32 14.16 6.14
C ALA A 34 5.37 14.73 7.12
N GLU A 35 6.58 14.19 7.12
CA GLU A 35 7.70 14.71 7.93
C GLU A 35 8.04 16.15 7.55
N LEU A 36 8.04 16.47 6.25
CA LEU A 36 8.28 17.83 5.77
C LEU A 36 7.19 18.81 6.23
N VAL A 37 5.93 18.40 6.13
CA VAL A 37 4.79 19.24 6.53
C VAL A 37 4.75 19.46 8.03
N LEU A 38 5.02 18.41 8.82
CA LEU A 38 4.98 18.47 10.28
C LEU A 38 6.29 18.97 10.91
N GLY A 39 7.34 19.08 10.14
CA GLY A 39 8.64 19.62 10.59
C GLY A 39 9.46 18.65 11.42
N GLY A 40 9.25 17.33 11.30
CA GLY A 40 10.00 16.34 12.05
C GLY A 40 9.51 14.90 11.89
N PRO A 41 10.16 13.94 12.56
CA PRO A 41 9.74 12.54 12.52
C PRO A 41 8.34 12.33 13.08
N LEU A 42 7.62 11.36 12.50
CA LEU A 42 6.26 11.01 12.94
C LEU A 42 6.30 10.15 14.21
N ASP A 43 5.29 10.32 15.07
CA ASP A 43 5.08 9.42 16.20
C ASP A 43 4.65 8.03 15.70
N PRO A 44 5.37 6.95 16.07
CA PRO A 44 5.04 5.60 15.63
C PRO A 44 3.66 5.10 16.08
N GLY A 45 3.15 5.55 17.20
CA GLY A 45 1.85 5.12 17.74
C GLY A 45 0.69 5.52 16.82
N PRO A 46 0.41 6.80 16.62
CA PRO A 46 -0.58 7.30 15.68
C PRO A 46 -0.35 6.83 14.24
N LEU A 47 0.90 6.77 13.80
CA LEU A 47 1.25 6.27 12.46
C LEU A 47 0.77 4.83 12.27
N ARG A 48 1.09 3.92 13.19
CA ARG A 48 0.63 2.53 13.11
C ARG A 48 -0.89 2.40 13.12
N ALA A 49 -1.58 3.20 13.93
CA ALA A 49 -3.03 3.23 13.96
C ALA A 49 -3.62 3.65 12.61
N ALA A 50 -3.11 4.72 12.02
CA ALA A 50 -3.52 5.19 10.70
C ALA A 50 -3.28 4.12 9.61
N LEU A 51 -2.11 3.48 9.59
CA LEU A 51 -1.76 2.46 8.59
C LEU A 51 -2.60 1.19 8.69
N ARG A 52 -3.13 0.83 9.86
CA ARG A 52 -4.11 -0.25 10.00
C ARG A 52 -5.48 0.13 9.46
N ALA A 53 -5.84 1.39 9.56
CA ALA A 53 -7.15 1.91 9.20
C ALA A 53 -7.25 2.36 7.74
N VAL A 54 -6.12 2.66 7.09
CA VAL A 54 -6.12 3.21 5.73
C VAL A 54 -6.83 2.29 4.74
N ARG A 55 -7.70 2.89 3.92
CA ARG A 55 -8.38 2.24 2.80
C ARG A 55 -8.23 3.13 1.58
N ILE A 56 -7.88 2.52 0.47
CA ILE A 56 -7.77 3.22 -0.82
C ILE A 56 -8.67 2.47 -1.82
N PRO A 57 -9.91 2.91 -2.00
CA PRO A 57 -10.85 2.26 -2.92
C PRO A 57 -10.28 2.16 -4.34
N GLY A 58 -10.51 1.02 -5.00
CA GLY A 58 -10.06 0.79 -6.37
C GLY A 58 -8.55 0.63 -6.53
N ARG A 59 -7.82 0.25 -5.49
CA ARG A 59 -6.39 -0.10 -5.54
C ARG A 59 -6.18 -1.51 -5.03
N LEU A 60 -6.19 -2.50 -5.93
CA LEU A 60 -6.19 -3.94 -5.62
C LEU A 60 -7.19 -4.28 -4.49
N GLU A 61 -8.35 -3.67 -4.57
CA GLU A 61 -9.41 -3.83 -3.59
C GLU A 61 -10.18 -5.12 -3.84
N VAL A 62 -10.20 -6.01 -2.86
CA VAL A 62 -11.05 -7.19 -2.90
C VAL A 62 -12.46 -6.79 -2.45
N VAL A 63 -13.41 -6.80 -3.38
CA VAL A 63 -14.81 -6.38 -3.15
C VAL A 63 -15.75 -7.55 -2.93
N ALA A 64 -15.38 -8.76 -3.37
CA ALA A 64 -16.13 -9.99 -3.16
C ALA A 64 -15.20 -11.21 -3.12
N GLY A 65 -15.59 -12.23 -2.36
CA GLY A 65 -14.80 -13.47 -2.18
C GLY A 65 -15.21 -14.62 -3.10
N GLU A 66 -16.48 -14.70 -3.48
CA GLU A 66 -17.02 -15.76 -4.35
C GLU A 66 -18.00 -15.20 -5.40
N PRO A 67 -17.59 -15.08 -6.67
CA PRO A 67 -16.20 -15.24 -7.12
C PRO A 67 -15.26 -14.17 -6.55
N LEU A 68 -13.98 -14.48 -6.45
CA LEU A 68 -13.00 -13.49 -6.02
C LEU A 68 -12.99 -12.31 -7.00
N THR A 69 -13.38 -11.15 -6.52
CA THR A 69 -13.52 -9.94 -7.35
C THR A 69 -12.57 -8.87 -6.81
N VAL A 70 -11.69 -8.39 -7.69
CA VAL A 70 -10.69 -7.38 -7.38
C VAL A 70 -10.90 -6.16 -8.27
N LEU A 71 -10.91 -4.98 -7.69
CA LEU A 71 -10.95 -3.71 -8.41
C LEU A 71 -9.59 -3.01 -8.35
N ASP A 72 -9.14 -2.51 -9.50
CA ASP A 72 -7.96 -1.66 -9.59
C ASP A 72 -8.16 -0.54 -10.63
N GLY A 73 -7.64 0.63 -10.32
CA GLY A 73 -7.74 1.83 -11.16
C GLY A 73 -6.57 2.03 -12.13
N ALA A 74 -5.76 1.00 -12.39
CA ALA A 74 -4.67 1.10 -13.35
C ALA A 74 -5.20 1.46 -14.75
N HIS A 75 -4.62 2.50 -15.37
CA HIS A 75 -5.09 3.06 -16.64
C HIS A 75 -3.97 3.55 -17.55
N ASN A 76 -2.71 3.25 -17.19
CA ASN A 76 -1.53 3.53 -17.99
C ASN A 76 -0.54 2.35 -17.89
N PRO A 77 0.48 2.24 -18.78
CA PRO A 77 1.40 1.11 -18.80
C PRO A 77 2.06 0.81 -17.44
N ALA A 78 2.57 1.83 -16.75
CA ALA A 78 3.24 1.65 -15.46
C ALA A 78 2.27 1.13 -14.37
N GLY A 79 1.05 1.64 -14.34
CA GLY A 79 0.00 1.15 -13.44
C GLY A 79 -0.40 -0.28 -13.72
N MET A 80 -0.52 -0.66 -15.00
CA MET A 80 -0.84 -2.03 -15.41
C MET A 80 0.28 -3.01 -15.05
N GLU A 81 1.54 -2.63 -15.23
CA GLU A 81 2.69 -3.44 -14.83
C GLU A 81 2.71 -3.64 -13.31
N ALA A 82 2.52 -2.59 -12.54
CA ALA A 82 2.48 -2.67 -11.07
C ALA A 82 1.32 -3.55 -10.58
N MET A 83 0.15 -3.42 -11.19
CA MET A 83 -1.01 -4.28 -10.90
C MET A 83 -0.69 -5.75 -11.23
N ALA A 84 -0.19 -6.03 -12.43
CA ALA A 84 0.12 -7.38 -12.88
C ALA A 84 1.16 -8.06 -11.96
N ALA A 85 2.18 -7.34 -11.56
CA ALA A 85 3.19 -7.83 -10.62
C ALA A 85 2.62 -8.13 -9.22
N SER A 86 1.54 -7.46 -8.83
CA SER A 86 0.94 -7.60 -7.51
C SER A 86 -0.20 -8.63 -7.45
N LEU A 87 -0.83 -8.94 -8.58
CA LEU A 87 -1.97 -9.85 -8.68
C LEU A 87 -1.73 -11.25 -8.07
N PRO A 88 -0.59 -11.92 -8.29
CA PRO A 88 -0.36 -13.25 -7.72
C PRO A 88 -0.50 -13.28 -6.20
N GLY A 89 -0.09 -12.23 -5.51
CA GLY A 89 -0.25 -12.10 -4.05
C GLY A 89 -1.70 -11.93 -3.57
N VAL A 90 -2.62 -11.58 -4.49
CA VAL A 90 -4.04 -11.40 -4.20
C VAL A 90 -4.86 -12.60 -4.62
N VAL A 91 -4.63 -13.12 -5.82
CA VAL A 91 -5.44 -14.18 -6.42
C VAL A 91 -4.93 -15.59 -6.08
N GLY A 92 -3.66 -15.73 -5.68
CA GLY A 92 -3.04 -17.03 -5.44
C GLY A 92 -3.04 -17.87 -6.73
N ASP A 93 -3.43 -19.15 -6.61
CA ASP A 93 -3.49 -20.09 -7.72
C ASP A 93 -4.77 -19.97 -8.59
N ARG A 94 -5.64 -19.02 -8.28
CA ARG A 94 -6.86 -18.79 -9.06
C ARG A 94 -6.55 -18.23 -10.44
N ARG A 95 -7.31 -18.66 -11.45
CA ARG A 95 -7.21 -18.11 -12.82
C ARG A 95 -8.18 -16.95 -12.98
N PRO A 96 -7.69 -15.74 -13.34
CA PRO A 96 -8.56 -14.63 -13.72
C PRO A 96 -9.37 -14.95 -14.99
N VAL A 97 -10.55 -14.44 -15.06
CA VAL A 97 -11.38 -14.46 -16.28
C VAL A 97 -11.21 -13.15 -17.03
#